data_31b85f0c3a97dcac4e05825817fb5076
#
_entry.id   31b85f0c3a97dcac4e05825817fb5076
#
_cell.length_a   1.000
_cell.length_b   1.000
_cell.length_c   1.000
_cell.angle_alpha   90.00
_cell.angle_beta   90.00
_cell.angle_gamma   90.00
#
_symmetry.space_group_name_H-M   'P 1'
#
loop_
_entity.id
_entity.type
_entity.pdbx_description
1 polymer ?
#
loop_
_entity_poly.entity_id
_entity_poly.type
_entity_poly.pdbx_seq_one_letter_code
_entity_poly.pdbx_strand_id
1 'polypeptide(L)'
;MARRAVAKFGLKVSKACELFGLSRTTYYNQSESNRIQRDAALIEALNKVVEKHSRWGFWKCFNKLRIDGNRWNHKRCHRVYCEMKLNMPRRTKKRVITRPKQPLIVFNQHNRVWALDFVHDALYDGRRFRVLNIIDESNREALAVEPGFSIPAARLIRVMNRLVDFYGLPDAIRCDNGAEMAGHAFRQWAEDRGVQLMFIQPGKPNQNAFAERFNRTFRHEVLDAHLFASMREVEQICDQWRTEYNEERPHESLNNLPPSVYMPRVIQSAGNSIFNC
;
A
#
# COMPACT_ATOMS: atom_id res chain seq x y z
N MET A 1 -34.82 -16.45 30.29
CA MET A 1 -35.82 -16.63 31.37
C MET A 1 -36.87 -15.53 31.36
N ALA A 2 -36.57 -14.25 31.60
CA ALA A 2 -37.56 -13.16 31.67
C ALA A 2 -38.46 -13.03 30.43
N ARG A 3 -37.97 -13.15 29.19
CA ARG A 3 -38.75 -13.13 27.95
C ARG A 3 -39.74 -14.30 27.84
N ARG A 4 -39.33 -15.50 28.31
CA ARG A 4 -40.19 -16.68 28.39
C ARG A 4 -41.33 -16.47 29.38
N ALA A 5 -41.05 -15.82 30.53
CA ALA A 5 -42.07 -15.50 31.52
C ALA A 5 -43.10 -14.50 30.99
N VAL A 6 -42.67 -13.49 30.29
CA VAL A 6 -43.59 -12.53 29.62
C VAL A 6 -44.43 -13.24 28.56
N ALA A 7 -43.78 -14.03 27.68
CA ALA A 7 -44.51 -14.69 26.57
C ALA A 7 -45.47 -15.79 27.03
N LYS A 8 -45.06 -16.59 28.05
CA LYS A 8 -45.87 -17.76 28.48
C LYS A 8 -46.91 -17.44 29.57
N PHE A 9 -46.61 -16.45 30.42
CA PHE A 9 -47.47 -16.14 31.59
C PHE A 9 -48.10 -14.75 31.54
N GLY A 10 -47.92 -13.98 30.45
CA GLY A 10 -48.49 -12.65 30.32
C GLY A 10 -47.97 -11.61 31.35
N LEU A 11 -46.84 -11.86 31.98
CA LEU A 11 -46.26 -10.95 32.99
C LEU A 11 -45.88 -9.61 32.36
N LYS A 12 -46.13 -8.51 33.07
CA LYS A 12 -45.60 -7.21 32.67
C LYS A 12 -44.07 -7.24 32.65
N VAL A 13 -43.46 -6.65 31.62
CA VAL A 13 -42.01 -6.64 31.45
C VAL A 13 -41.27 -6.11 32.68
N SER A 14 -41.80 -5.08 33.34
CA SER A 14 -41.25 -4.52 34.58
C SER A 14 -41.17 -5.58 35.69
N LYS A 15 -42.24 -6.37 35.87
CA LYS A 15 -42.31 -7.40 36.91
C LYS A 15 -41.40 -8.60 36.57
N ALA A 16 -41.36 -8.98 35.29
CA ALA A 16 -40.42 -10.03 34.83
C ALA A 16 -38.97 -9.60 35.02
N CYS A 17 -38.60 -8.36 34.76
CA CYS A 17 -37.27 -7.84 34.97
C CYS A 17 -36.86 -7.82 36.45
N GLU A 18 -37.78 -7.40 37.30
CA GLU A 18 -37.59 -7.39 38.76
C GLU A 18 -37.34 -8.79 39.29
N LEU A 19 -38.20 -9.77 38.94
CA LEU A 19 -38.10 -11.18 39.34
C LEU A 19 -36.78 -11.85 38.91
N PHE A 20 -36.23 -11.48 37.75
CA PHE A 20 -35.00 -12.07 37.23
C PHE A 20 -33.77 -11.21 37.43
N GLY A 21 -33.84 -10.10 38.20
CA GLY A 21 -32.73 -9.19 38.47
C GLY A 21 -32.14 -8.54 37.18
N LEU A 22 -32.98 -8.32 36.15
CA LEU A 22 -32.55 -7.76 34.89
C LEU A 22 -32.99 -6.29 34.77
N SER A 23 -32.12 -5.43 34.22
CA SER A 23 -32.56 -4.10 33.85
C SER A 23 -33.53 -4.17 32.64
N ARG A 24 -34.49 -3.24 32.57
CA ARG A 24 -35.36 -3.12 31.40
C ARG A 24 -34.60 -2.89 30.12
N THR A 25 -33.48 -2.14 30.18
CA THR A 25 -32.55 -1.93 29.05
C THR A 25 -31.98 -3.25 28.56
N THR A 26 -31.55 -4.14 29.47
CA THR A 26 -31.06 -5.49 29.12
C THR A 26 -32.17 -6.37 28.52
N TYR A 27 -33.40 -6.26 29.03
CA TYR A 27 -34.55 -6.98 28.47
C TYR A 27 -34.87 -6.61 27.03
N TYR A 28 -34.87 -5.30 26.73
CA TYR A 28 -35.12 -4.79 25.37
C TYR A 28 -33.92 -4.81 24.46
N ASN A 29 -32.70 -4.92 25.01
CA ASN A 29 -31.51 -5.15 24.18
C ASN A 29 -31.66 -6.50 23.48
N GLN A 30 -32.05 -6.42 22.21
CA GLN A 30 -32.19 -7.61 21.39
C GLN A 30 -30.82 -8.23 21.17
N SER A 31 -30.79 -9.56 21.37
CA SER A 31 -29.63 -10.44 21.31
C SER A 31 -28.81 -10.32 19.99
N GLU A 32 -27.74 -11.07 19.94
CA GLU A 32 -26.74 -11.20 18.87
C GLU A 32 -27.28 -11.12 17.43
N SER A 33 -28.52 -11.58 17.15
CA SER A 33 -29.10 -11.53 15.81
C SER A 33 -29.25 -10.10 15.25
N ASN A 34 -29.67 -9.14 16.07
CA ASN A 34 -29.77 -7.74 15.62
C ASN A 34 -28.41 -7.05 15.48
N ARG A 35 -27.42 -7.54 16.21
CA ARG A 35 -26.05 -7.05 16.11
C ARG A 35 -25.41 -7.52 14.80
N ILE A 36 -25.59 -8.80 14.46
CA ILE A 36 -25.12 -9.38 13.19
C ILE A 36 -25.78 -8.68 12.01
N GLN A 37 -27.10 -8.47 12.04
CA GLN A 37 -27.80 -7.77 10.98
C GLN A 37 -27.32 -6.32 10.81
N ARG A 38 -27.09 -5.60 11.92
CA ARG A 38 -26.56 -4.22 11.86
C ARG A 38 -25.13 -4.16 11.33
N ASP A 39 -24.34 -5.20 11.55
CA ASP A 39 -22.95 -5.26 11.12
C ASP A 39 -22.78 -5.90 9.73
N ALA A 40 -23.84 -6.44 9.12
CA ALA A 40 -23.78 -7.16 7.85
C ALA A 40 -23.10 -6.36 6.72
N ALA A 41 -23.50 -5.11 6.52
CA ALA A 41 -22.91 -4.24 5.51
C ALA A 41 -21.42 -3.95 5.78
N LEU A 42 -21.03 -3.81 7.05
CA LEU A 42 -19.63 -3.62 7.43
C LEU A 42 -18.82 -4.90 7.21
N ILE A 43 -19.38 -6.06 7.55
CA ILE A 43 -18.75 -7.36 7.33
C ILE A 43 -18.51 -7.59 5.84
N GLU A 44 -19.51 -7.34 5.00
CA GLU A 44 -19.38 -7.47 3.54
C GLU A 44 -18.30 -6.54 2.98
N ALA A 45 -18.29 -5.27 3.39
CA ALA A 45 -17.28 -4.32 2.96
C ALA A 45 -15.86 -4.69 3.42
N LEU A 46 -15.70 -5.19 4.65
CA LEU A 46 -14.41 -5.68 5.14
C LEU A 46 -13.94 -6.92 4.37
N ASN A 47 -14.83 -7.86 4.07
CA ASN A 47 -14.50 -9.03 3.25
C ASN A 47 -13.97 -8.62 1.88
N LYS A 48 -14.65 -7.74 1.16
CA LYS A 48 -14.19 -7.23 -0.15
C LYS A 48 -12.78 -6.64 -0.09
N VAL A 49 -12.48 -5.85 0.95
CA VAL A 49 -11.14 -5.26 1.10
C VAL A 49 -10.10 -6.33 1.43
N VAL A 50 -10.40 -7.28 2.31
CA VAL A 50 -9.44 -8.30 2.74
C VAL A 50 -9.21 -9.37 1.66
N GLU A 51 -10.23 -9.74 0.89
CA GLU A 51 -10.11 -10.64 -0.27
C GLU A 51 -9.15 -10.07 -1.30
N LYS A 52 -9.29 -8.77 -1.60
CA LYS A 52 -8.40 -8.08 -2.54
C LYS A 52 -7.00 -7.84 -1.96
N HIS A 53 -6.91 -7.51 -0.66
CA HIS A 53 -5.68 -7.08 0.01
C HIS A 53 -5.43 -7.86 1.31
N SER A 54 -5.18 -9.15 1.19
CA SER A 54 -5.02 -10.09 2.34
C SER A 54 -3.89 -9.70 3.31
N ARG A 55 -2.90 -8.92 2.86
CA ARG A 55 -1.75 -8.47 3.66
C ARG A 55 -1.93 -7.10 4.32
N TRP A 56 -3.13 -6.51 4.24
CA TRP A 56 -3.40 -5.23 4.90
C TRP A 56 -3.86 -5.43 6.34
N GLY A 57 -3.27 -4.65 7.27
CA GLY A 57 -3.73 -4.61 8.67
C GLY A 57 -4.95 -3.70 8.84
N PHE A 58 -5.57 -3.76 10.03
CA PHE A 58 -6.80 -3.04 10.37
C PHE A 58 -6.86 -1.59 9.89
N TRP A 59 -5.83 -0.78 10.17
CA TRP A 59 -5.87 0.63 9.84
C TRP A 59 -5.92 0.91 8.33
N LYS A 60 -5.25 0.07 7.53
CA LYS A 60 -5.34 0.20 6.07
C LYS A 60 -6.74 -0.16 5.57
N CYS A 61 -7.30 -1.27 6.03
CA CYS A 61 -8.67 -1.67 5.70
C CYS A 61 -9.67 -0.58 6.11
N PHE A 62 -9.55 -0.04 7.33
CA PHE A 62 -10.41 1.03 7.81
C PHE A 62 -10.29 2.32 6.97
N ASN A 63 -9.06 2.74 6.63
CA ASN A 63 -8.85 3.93 5.82
C ASN A 63 -9.35 3.75 4.38
N LYS A 64 -9.21 2.55 3.80
CA LYS A 64 -9.80 2.23 2.50
C LYS A 64 -11.32 2.34 2.54
N LEU A 65 -11.97 1.77 3.55
CA LEU A 65 -13.41 1.93 3.72
C LEU A 65 -13.84 3.40 3.83
N ARG A 66 -13.02 4.25 4.47
CA ARG A 66 -13.25 5.70 4.56
C ARG A 66 -13.13 6.40 3.20
N ILE A 67 -12.13 6.02 2.39
CA ILE A 67 -11.94 6.51 1.02
C ILE A 67 -13.13 6.11 0.15
N ASP A 68 -13.64 4.89 0.32
CA ASP A 68 -14.82 4.37 -0.38
C ASP A 68 -16.14 4.98 0.10
N GLY A 69 -16.09 6.02 0.95
CA GLY A 69 -17.26 6.78 1.39
C GLY A 69 -17.96 6.23 2.65
N ASN A 70 -17.50 5.14 3.23
CA ASN A 70 -18.10 4.58 4.44
C ASN A 70 -17.70 5.38 5.69
N ARG A 71 -18.69 5.72 6.52
CA ARG A 71 -18.51 6.57 7.72
C ARG A 71 -18.71 5.82 9.04
N TRP A 72 -18.35 4.55 9.11
CA TRP A 72 -18.44 3.78 10.35
C TRP A 72 -17.40 4.24 11.38
N ASN A 73 -17.78 4.13 12.66
CA ASN A 73 -16.89 4.42 13.77
C ASN A 73 -15.76 3.37 13.82
N HIS A 74 -14.50 3.81 13.99
CA HIS A 74 -13.34 2.93 14.03
C HIS A 74 -13.43 1.86 15.13
N LYS A 75 -14.03 2.17 16.30
CA LYS A 75 -14.22 1.20 17.39
C LYS A 75 -15.16 0.06 16.97
N ARG A 76 -16.24 0.40 16.23
CA ARG A 76 -17.16 -0.60 15.67
C ARG A 76 -16.45 -1.46 14.62
N CYS A 77 -15.74 -0.83 13.69
CA CYS A 77 -14.97 -1.54 12.66
C CYS A 77 -13.92 -2.46 13.27
N HIS A 78 -13.17 -1.99 14.27
CA HIS A 78 -12.13 -2.80 14.93
C HIS A 78 -12.73 -4.01 15.65
N ARG A 79 -13.86 -3.84 16.33
CA ARG A 79 -14.55 -4.96 16.98
C ARG A 79 -14.94 -6.03 15.95
N VAL A 80 -15.61 -5.64 14.87
CA VAL A 80 -16.03 -6.57 13.80
C VAL A 80 -14.82 -7.23 13.15
N TYR A 81 -13.76 -6.47 12.86
CA TYR A 81 -12.49 -6.99 12.32
C TYR A 81 -11.87 -8.08 13.22
N CYS A 82 -11.90 -7.89 14.55
CA CYS A 82 -11.44 -8.89 15.50
C CYS A 82 -12.37 -10.10 15.59
N GLU A 83 -13.68 -9.91 15.57
CA GLU A 83 -14.70 -10.98 15.58
C GLU A 83 -14.55 -11.87 14.32
N MET A 84 -14.22 -11.29 13.18
CA MET A 84 -13.92 -11.99 11.92
C MET A 84 -12.53 -12.67 11.92
N LYS A 85 -11.72 -12.54 12.98
CA LYS A 85 -10.37 -13.11 13.12
C LYS A 85 -9.39 -12.65 12.01
N LEU A 86 -9.54 -11.44 11.51
CA LEU A 86 -8.70 -10.86 10.45
C LEU A 86 -7.37 -10.31 10.98
N ASN A 87 -7.10 -10.42 12.28
CA ASN A 87 -5.86 -9.93 12.89
C ASN A 87 -4.65 -10.68 12.35
N MET A 88 -3.71 -9.92 11.78
CA MET A 88 -2.43 -10.49 11.34
C MET A 88 -1.54 -10.86 12.54
N PRO A 89 -0.78 -11.96 12.48
CA PRO A 89 0.17 -12.32 13.50
C PRO A 89 1.18 -11.20 13.78
N ARG A 90 1.39 -10.86 15.03
CA ARG A 90 2.41 -9.87 15.41
C ARG A 90 3.79 -10.51 15.30
N ARG A 91 4.64 -9.92 14.47
CA ARG A 91 6.08 -10.25 14.49
C ARG A 91 6.68 -9.75 15.82
N THR A 92 7.36 -10.60 16.55
CA THR A 92 8.12 -10.21 17.75
C THR A 92 9.20 -9.21 17.36
N LYS A 93 9.17 -8.02 17.95
CA LYS A 93 10.20 -7.01 17.71
C LYS A 93 11.52 -7.48 18.34
N LYS A 94 12.54 -7.73 17.52
CA LYS A 94 13.92 -7.81 18.03
C LYS A 94 14.33 -6.42 18.53
N ARG A 95 14.95 -6.34 19.73
CA ARG A 95 15.58 -5.10 20.20
C ARG A 95 16.69 -4.72 19.21
N VAL A 96 16.50 -3.61 18.52
CA VAL A 96 17.51 -3.03 17.63
C VAL A 96 17.99 -1.74 18.28
N ILE A 97 19.31 -1.53 18.29
CA ILE A 97 19.93 -0.29 18.77
C ILE A 97 19.31 0.88 17.99
N THR A 98 18.74 1.84 18.71
CA THR A 98 18.14 3.03 18.10
C THR A 98 19.26 3.92 17.58
N ARG A 99 19.46 3.92 16.26
CA ARG A 99 20.36 4.89 15.62
C ARG A 99 19.67 6.25 15.51
N PRO A 100 20.38 7.37 15.66
CA PRO A 100 19.82 8.69 15.46
C PRO A 100 19.24 8.80 14.05
N LYS A 101 17.95 9.14 13.97
CA LYS A 101 17.25 9.31 12.69
C LYS A 101 17.53 10.73 12.21
N GLN A 102 18.23 10.87 11.10
CA GLN A 102 18.23 12.14 10.38
C GLN A 102 16.88 12.29 9.67
N PRO A 103 16.20 13.45 9.81
CA PRO A 103 14.96 13.67 9.09
C PRO A 103 15.21 13.64 7.59
N LEU A 104 14.40 12.86 6.87
CA LEU A 104 14.42 12.85 5.40
C LEU A 104 13.77 14.13 4.90
N ILE A 105 14.42 14.77 3.93
CA ILE A 105 13.84 15.92 3.24
C ILE A 105 12.63 15.42 2.45
N VAL A 106 11.46 16.01 2.68
CA VAL A 106 10.24 15.75 1.91
C VAL A 106 10.03 16.90 0.96
N PHE A 107 9.95 16.61 -0.32
CA PHE A 107 9.70 17.60 -1.36
C PHE A 107 8.20 17.76 -1.59
N ASN A 108 7.77 18.99 -1.91
CA ASN A 108 6.37 19.31 -2.14
C ASN A 108 6.01 19.40 -3.64
N GLN A 109 6.88 18.91 -4.51
CA GLN A 109 6.71 18.95 -5.96
C GLN A 109 7.16 17.63 -6.56
N HIS A 110 6.42 17.18 -7.59
CA HIS A 110 6.81 16.00 -8.36
C HIS A 110 8.19 16.17 -9.02
N ASN A 111 8.81 15.04 -9.32
CA ASN A 111 10.05 14.97 -10.09
C ASN A 111 11.26 15.68 -9.45
N ARG A 112 11.23 15.96 -8.14
CA ARG A 112 12.43 16.47 -7.46
C ARG A 112 13.49 15.40 -7.31
N VAL A 113 13.12 14.26 -6.77
CA VAL A 113 14.03 13.11 -6.63
C VAL A 113 13.28 11.83 -6.94
N TRP A 114 13.80 11.06 -7.88
CA TRP A 114 13.37 9.69 -8.08
C TRP A 114 14.32 8.75 -7.36
N ALA A 115 13.79 7.81 -6.58
CA ALA A 115 14.59 6.80 -5.93
C ALA A 115 14.45 5.46 -6.65
N LEU A 116 15.61 4.85 -6.96
CA LEU A 116 15.71 3.59 -7.66
C LEU A 116 16.32 2.53 -6.74
N ASP A 117 15.78 1.32 -6.81
CA ASP A 117 16.37 0.17 -6.12
C ASP A 117 15.93 -1.15 -6.76
N PHE A 118 16.71 -2.22 -6.54
CA PHE A 118 16.41 -3.56 -7.02
C PHE A 118 15.94 -4.48 -5.88
N VAL A 119 14.93 -5.28 -6.17
CA VAL A 119 14.52 -6.39 -5.32
C VAL A 119 14.70 -7.69 -6.09
N HIS A 120 15.15 -8.74 -5.41
CA HIS A 120 15.41 -10.04 -6.02
C HIS A 120 14.45 -11.10 -5.48
N ASP A 121 14.02 -12.00 -6.37
CA ASP A 121 13.23 -13.18 -6.02
C ASP A 121 13.48 -14.31 -7.03
N ALA A 122 12.71 -15.40 -6.92
CA ALA A 122 12.80 -16.54 -7.82
C ALA A 122 11.41 -17.05 -8.20
N LEU A 123 11.29 -17.56 -9.43
CA LEU A 123 10.12 -18.33 -9.86
C LEU A 123 10.06 -19.67 -9.14
N TYR A 124 8.92 -20.35 -9.22
CA TYR A 124 8.71 -21.68 -8.64
C TYR A 124 9.71 -22.72 -9.14
N ASP A 125 10.16 -22.61 -10.39
CA ASP A 125 11.19 -23.45 -10.99
C ASP A 125 12.64 -23.12 -10.55
N GLY A 126 12.83 -22.15 -9.66
CA GLY A 126 14.12 -21.74 -9.12
C GLY A 126 14.86 -20.69 -9.97
N ARG A 127 14.36 -20.30 -11.14
CA ARG A 127 14.97 -19.22 -11.93
C ARG A 127 14.86 -17.89 -11.20
N ARG A 128 16.01 -17.28 -10.92
CA ARG A 128 16.07 -15.98 -10.24
C ARG A 128 15.66 -14.85 -11.17
N PHE A 129 14.93 -13.90 -10.62
CA PHE A 129 14.60 -12.65 -11.29
C PHE A 129 14.82 -11.46 -10.35
N ARG A 130 14.84 -10.28 -10.90
CA ARG A 130 14.89 -9.04 -10.14
C ARG A 130 13.83 -8.06 -10.63
N VAL A 131 13.43 -7.16 -9.76
CA VAL A 131 12.46 -6.11 -10.06
C VAL A 131 13.13 -4.78 -9.82
N LEU A 132 13.14 -3.93 -10.85
CA LEU A 132 13.55 -2.52 -10.73
C LEU A 132 12.36 -1.72 -10.24
N ASN A 133 12.50 -1.14 -9.08
CA ASN A 133 11.51 -0.25 -8.48
C ASN A 133 11.97 1.20 -8.61
N ILE A 134 11.10 2.07 -9.12
CA ILE A 134 11.33 3.50 -9.26
C ILE A 134 10.17 4.24 -8.64
N ILE A 135 10.46 5.10 -7.67
CA ILE A 135 9.46 5.90 -6.96
C ILE A 135 9.80 7.39 -7.00
N ASP A 136 8.79 8.24 -6.99
CA ASP A 136 8.95 9.66 -6.71
C ASP A 136 8.98 9.86 -5.18
N GLU A 137 10.06 10.46 -4.65
CA GLU A 137 10.20 10.69 -3.21
C GLU A 137 9.19 11.72 -2.67
N SER A 138 8.61 12.56 -3.49
CA SER A 138 7.70 13.64 -3.08
C SER A 138 6.38 13.09 -2.57
N ASN A 139 5.72 12.25 -3.37
CA ASN A 139 4.39 11.70 -3.08
C ASN A 139 4.38 10.19 -2.89
N ARG A 140 5.54 9.52 -2.91
CA ARG A 140 5.72 8.06 -2.81
C ARG A 140 5.10 7.27 -3.96
N GLU A 141 4.78 7.93 -5.07
CA GLU A 141 4.23 7.30 -6.25
C GLU A 141 5.19 6.27 -6.85
N ALA A 142 4.70 5.08 -7.12
CA ALA A 142 5.42 4.05 -7.85
C ALA A 142 5.39 4.36 -9.35
N LEU A 143 6.47 4.93 -9.87
CA LEU A 143 6.60 5.28 -11.28
C LEU A 143 6.78 4.04 -12.15
N ALA A 144 7.60 3.09 -11.68
CA ALA A 144 7.79 1.80 -12.33
C ALA A 144 8.02 0.67 -11.31
N VAL A 145 7.55 -0.52 -11.67
CA VAL A 145 7.83 -1.81 -11.02
C VAL A 145 8.11 -2.79 -12.16
N GLU A 146 9.38 -2.89 -12.57
CA GLU A 146 9.81 -3.60 -13.79
C GLU A 146 10.50 -4.91 -13.46
N PRO A 147 9.84 -6.06 -13.59
CA PRO A 147 10.47 -7.36 -13.40
C PRO A 147 11.29 -7.80 -14.61
N GLY A 148 12.29 -8.66 -14.38
CA GLY A 148 13.05 -9.27 -15.46
C GLY A 148 14.14 -10.20 -14.95
N PHE A 149 14.48 -11.20 -15.75
CA PHE A 149 15.62 -12.08 -15.45
C PHE A 149 16.94 -11.33 -15.47
N SER A 150 17.06 -10.34 -16.35
CA SER A 150 18.18 -9.42 -16.42
C SER A 150 17.72 -8.02 -16.76
N ILE A 151 18.26 -7.03 -16.05
CA ILE A 151 18.00 -5.61 -16.30
C ILE A 151 19.36 -4.90 -16.42
N PRO A 152 20.02 -5.03 -17.58
CA PRO A 152 21.28 -4.32 -17.83
C PRO A 152 21.02 -2.80 -17.97
N ALA A 153 22.10 -2.00 -17.94
CA ALA A 153 22.03 -0.54 -18.05
C ALA A 153 21.21 -0.06 -19.27
N ALA A 154 21.31 -0.73 -20.41
CA ALA A 154 20.53 -0.39 -21.59
C ALA A 154 18.99 -0.58 -21.38
N ARG A 155 18.56 -1.58 -20.61
CA ARG A 155 17.16 -1.75 -20.25
C ARG A 155 16.73 -0.70 -19.21
N LEU A 156 17.56 -0.42 -18.22
CA LEU A 156 17.33 0.66 -17.26
C LEU A 156 17.11 1.99 -17.99
N ILE A 157 17.99 2.36 -18.93
CA ILE A 157 17.87 3.60 -19.71
C ILE A 157 16.56 3.64 -20.53
N ARG A 158 16.14 2.53 -21.13
CA ARG A 158 14.85 2.48 -21.82
C ARG A 158 13.67 2.73 -20.91
N VAL A 159 13.70 2.16 -19.70
CA VAL A 159 12.67 2.41 -18.67
C VAL A 159 12.67 3.88 -18.28
N MET A 160 13.85 4.45 -18.02
CA MET A 160 13.98 5.87 -17.67
C MET A 160 13.47 6.80 -18.78
N ASN A 161 13.81 6.53 -20.04
CA ASN A 161 13.29 7.32 -21.16
C ASN A 161 11.75 7.30 -21.21
N ARG A 162 11.13 6.11 -21.11
CA ARG A 162 9.67 5.99 -21.06
C ARG A 162 9.06 6.77 -19.90
N LEU A 163 9.69 6.74 -18.72
CA LEU A 163 9.20 7.50 -17.58
C LEU A 163 9.37 9.00 -17.77
N VAL A 164 10.48 9.45 -18.34
CA VAL A 164 10.72 10.86 -18.65
C VAL A 164 9.70 11.37 -19.69
N ASP A 165 9.39 10.59 -20.72
CA ASP A 165 8.39 10.93 -21.72
C ASP A 165 6.99 11.09 -21.14
N PHE A 166 6.67 10.30 -20.10
CA PHE A 166 5.35 10.30 -19.48
C PHE A 166 5.23 11.26 -18.29
N TYR A 167 6.23 11.32 -17.42
CA TYR A 167 6.19 12.05 -16.14
C TYR A 167 6.99 13.34 -16.16
N GLY A 168 7.84 13.56 -17.17
CA GLY A 168 8.84 14.62 -17.19
C GLY A 168 10.15 14.22 -16.51
N LEU A 169 11.16 15.08 -16.68
CA LEU A 169 12.51 14.84 -16.19
C LEU A 169 12.59 15.09 -14.66
N PRO A 170 13.25 14.21 -13.86
CA PRO A 170 13.55 14.51 -12.47
C PRO A 170 14.78 15.42 -12.33
N ASP A 171 14.82 16.23 -11.26
CA ASP A 171 16.02 17.02 -10.95
C ASP A 171 17.19 16.11 -10.51
N ALA A 172 16.88 15.06 -9.76
CA ALA A 172 17.88 14.11 -9.27
C ALA A 172 17.35 12.67 -9.21
N ILE A 173 18.28 11.73 -9.27
CA ILE A 173 18.03 10.31 -9.11
C ILE A 173 18.89 9.79 -7.97
N ARG A 174 18.23 9.16 -6.99
CA ARG A 174 18.88 8.48 -5.87
C ARG A 174 18.94 6.98 -6.12
N CYS A 175 20.13 6.40 -6.07
CA CYS A 175 20.31 4.97 -6.31
C CYS A 175 21.51 4.43 -5.53
N ASP A 176 21.63 3.11 -5.47
CA ASP A 176 22.81 2.44 -4.95
C ASP A 176 23.97 2.47 -5.95
N ASN A 177 25.11 1.90 -5.55
CA ASN A 177 26.30 1.79 -6.40
C ASN A 177 26.30 0.49 -7.25
N GLY A 178 25.14 -0.08 -7.55
CA GLY A 178 25.02 -1.24 -8.44
C GLY A 178 25.66 -0.98 -9.80
N ALA A 179 26.21 -2.02 -10.41
CA ALA A 179 26.96 -1.90 -11.69
C ALA A 179 26.11 -1.25 -12.80
N GLU A 180 24.81 -1.48 -12.81
CA GLU A 180 23.86 -0.93 -13.79
C GLU A 180 23.66 0.57 -13.62
N MET A 181 23.69 1.07 -12.38
CA MET A 181 23.45 2.48 -12.03
C MET A 181 24.76 3.27 -11.96
N ALA A 182 25.85 2.64 -11.50
CA ALA A 182 27.17 3.25 -11.44
C ALA A 182 27.93 3.20 -12.78
N GLY A 183 27.46 2.41 -13.75
CA GLY A 183 28.08 2.22 -15.06
C GLY A 183 28.10 3.49 -15.90
N HIS A 184 29.09 3.57 -16.81
CA HIS A 184 29.29 4.74 -17.68
C HIS A 184 28.03 5.12 -18.48
N ALA A 185 27.33 4.14 -19.05
CA ALA A 185 26.17 4.40 -19.91
C ALA A 185 25.04 5.14 -19.17
N PHE A 186 24.75 4.76 -17.91
CA PHE A 186 23.69 5.43 -17.15
C PHE A 186 24.13 6.80 -16.63
N ARG A 187 25.41 6.94 -16.25
CA ARG A 187 25.97 8.25 -15.89
C ARG A 187 25.93 9.23 -17.06
N GLN A 188 26.34 8.79 -18.25
CA GLN A 188 26.29 9.61 -19.45
C GLN A 188 24.85 10.02 -19.80
N TRP A 189 23.88 9.07 -19.70
CA TRP A 189 22.46 9.34 -19.88
C TRP A 189 21.95 10.45 -18.95
N ALA A 190 22.38 10.43 -17.69
CA ALA A 190 21.96 11.42 -16.69
C ALA A 190 22.63 12.80 -16.97
N GLU A 191 23.93 12.81 -17.29
CA GLU A 191 24.68 14.01 -17.63
C GLU A 191 24.12 14.71 -18.86
N ASP A 192 23.86 13.97 -19.94
CA ASP A 192 23.28 14.50 -21.19
C ASP A 192 21.91 15.20 -20.97
N ARG A 193 21.22 14.83 -19.89
CA ARG A 193 19.90 15.37 -19.53
C ARG A 193 19.92 16.35 -18.36
N GLY A 194 21.08 16.61 -17.78
CA GLY A 194 21.23 17.49 -16.62
C GLY A 194 20.62 16.92 -15.33
N VAL A 195 20.48 15.59 -15.22
CA VAL A 195 19.93 14.90 -14.04
C VAL A 195 21.06 14.60 -13.05
N GLN A 196 20.90 15.04 -11.80
CA GLN A 196 21.90 14.79 -10.77
C GLN A 196 21.80 13.34 -10.26
N LEU A 197 22.90 12.57 -10.32
CA LEU A 197 22.97 11.24 -9.68
C LEU A 197 23.44 11.35 -8.22
N MET A 198 22.61 10.84 -7.30
CA MET A 198 22.86 10.83 -5.85
C MET A 198 23.11 9.40 -5.39
N PHE A 199 24.39 8.98 -5.41
CA PHE A 199 24.75 7.65 -4.95
C PHE A 199 24.74 7.54 -3.42
N ILE A 200 24.18 6.44 -2.92
CA ILE A 200 24.14 6.14 -1.49
C ILE A 200 25.54 5.78 -1.01
N GLN A 201 25.96 6.37 0.11
CA GLN A 201 27.22 6.05 0.73
C GLN A 201 27.22 4.63 1.30
N PRO A 202 28.30 3.84 1.11
CA PRO A 202 28.42 2.53 1.72
C PRO A 202 28.15 2.56 3.23
N GLY A 203 27.30 1.67 3.74
CA GLY A 203 26.95 1.58 5.16
C GLY A 203 25.95 2.61 5.67
N LYS A 204 25.38 3.46 4.80
CA LYS A 204 24.34 4.43 5.15
C LYS A 204 22.99 4.14 4.45
N PRO A 205 22.33 3.02 4.72
CA PRO A 205 21.07 2.65 4.07
C PRO A 205 19.96 3.70 4.28
N ASN A 206 20.00 4.44 5.39
CA ASN A 206 19.03 5.51 5.67
C ASN A 206 18.93 6.56 4.55
N GLN A 207 19.94 6.68 3.69
CA GLN A 207 19.91 7.63 2.57
C GLN A 207 18.92 7.23 1.47
N ASN A 208 18.52 5.93 1.37
CA ASN A 208 17.48 5.45 0.44
C ASN A 208 16.22 4.93 1.17
N ALA A 209 15.91 5.49 2.31
CA ALA A 209 14.86 4.96 3.18
C ALA A 209 13.47 4.90 2.51
N PHE A 210 13.19 5.74 1.51
CA PHE A 210 11.94 5.71 0.76
C PHE A 210 11.86 4.49 -0.14
N ALA A 211 12.89 4.20 -0.93
CA ALA A 211 12.95 2.99 -1.76
C ALA A 211 13.00 1.72 -0.89
N GLU A 212 13.76 1.72 0.21
CA GLU A 212 13.77 0.59 1.15
C GLU A 212 12.39 0.32 1.76
N ARG A 213 11.68 1.38 2.14
CA ARG A 213 10.31 1.26 2.67
C ARG A 213 9.34 0.73 1.61
N PHE A 214 9.46 1.23 0.37
CA PHE A 214 8.70 0.76 -0.77
C PHE A 214 8.98 -0.72 -1.02
N ASN A 215 10.25 -1.12 -1.15
CA ASN A 215 10.67 -2.49 -1.39
C ASN A 215 10.18 -3.47 -0.31
N ARG A 216 10.19 -3.04 0.96
CA ARG A 216 9.63 -3.84 2.06
C ARG A 216 8.12 -4.05 1.88
N THR A 217 7.40 -3.02 1.42
CA THR A 217 5.96 -3.11 1.16
C THR A 217 5.71 -4.02 -0.03
N PHE A 218 6.43 -3.82 -1.14
CA PHE A 218 6.35 -4.64 -2.33
C PHE A 218 6.65 -6.12 -2.03
N ARG A 219 7.74 -6.40 -1.31
CA ARG A 219 8.06 -7.78 -0.89
C ARG A 219 6.92 -8.39 -0.10
N HIS A 220 6.42 -7.70 0.92
CA HIS A 220 5.38 -8.23 1.78
C HIS A 220 4.04 -8.41 1.07
N GLU A 221 3.66 -7.49 0.18
CA GLU A 221 2.33 -7.50 -0.46
C GLU A 221 2.31 -8.30 -1.78
N VAL A 222 3.46 -8.46 -2.45
CA VAL A 222 3.59 -9.16 -3.73
C VAL A 222 4.45 -10.41 -3.62
N LEU A 223 5.75 -10.27 -3.37
CA LEU A 223 6.70 -11.37 -3.47
C LEU A 223 6.44 -12.47 -2.43
N ASP A 224 6.18 -12.10 -1.17
CA ASP A 224 5.87 -13.06 -0.10
C ASP A 224 4.41 -13.58 -0.17
N ALA A 225 3.57 -13.04 -1.05
CA ALA A 225 2.16 -13.40 -1.17
C ALA A 225 1.86 -14.36 -2.32
N HIS A 226 2.77 -14.47 -3.29
CA HIS A 226 2.58 -15.26 -4.50
C HIS A 226 3.71 -16.27 -4.71
N LEU A 227 3.37 -17.37 -5.38
CA LEU A 227 4.31 -18.34 -5.94
C LEU A 227 4.22 -18.22 -7.45
N PHE A 228 5.22 -17.62 -8.07
CA PHE A 228 5.20 -17.28 -9.48
C PHE A 228 5.59 -18.47 -10.36
N ALA A 229 4.72 -18.88 -11.28
CA ALA A 229 5.00 -19.93 -12.25
C ALA A 229 5.76 -19.41 -13.48
N SER A 230 5.58 -18.13 -13.84
CA SER A 230 6.21 -17.54 -15.03
C SER A 230 6.51 -16.06 -14.87
N MET A 231 7.43 -15.53 -15.69
CA MET A 231 7.74 -14.10 -15.73
C MET A 231 6.54 -13.26 -16.14
N ARG A 232 5.72 -13.75 -17.05
CA ARG A 232 4.48 -13.07 -17.49
C ARG A 232 3.51 -12.85 -16.32
N GLU A 233 3.38 -13.84 -15.46
CA GLU A 233 2.57 -13.71 -14.23
C GLU A 233 3.15 -12.65 -13.30
N VAL A 234 4.49 -12.62 -13.11
CA VAL A 234 5.16 -11.58 -12.33
C VAL A 234 4.86 -10.19 -12.90
N GLU A 235 4.98 -10.02 -14.22
CA GLU A 235 4.70 -8.75 -14.91
C GLU A 235 3.26 -8.30 -14.66
N GLN A 236 2.29 -9.17 -14.85
CA GLN A 236 0.86 -8.85 -14.63
C GLN A 236 0.57 -8.44 -13.19
N ILE A 237 1.08 -9.19 -12.22
CA ILE A 237 0.87 -8.89 -10.81
C ILE A 237 1.57 -7.59 -10.40
N CYS A 238 2.78 -7.33 -10.91
CA CYS A 238 3.50 -6.09 -10.67
C CYS A 238 2.75 -4.87 -11.21
N ASP A 239 2.22 -4.93 -12.43
CA ASP A 239 1.46 -3.84 -13.03
C ASP A 239 0.15 -3.56 -12.29
N GLN A 240 -0.59 -4.62 -11.95
CA GLN A 240 -1.80 -4.49 -11.17
C GLN A 240 -1.51 -3.88 -9.79
N TRP A 241 -0.51 -4.42 -9.08
CA TRP A 241 -0.15 -3.93 -7.76
C TRP A 241 0.35 -2.47 -7.79
N ARG A 242 1.12 -2.07 -8.82
CA ARG A 242 1.56 -0.68 -9.00
C ARG A 242 0.37 0.28 -9.12
N THR A 243 -0.64 -0.10 -9.89
CA THR A 243 -1.88 0.67 -10.03
C THR A 243 -2.62 0.78 -8.69
N GLU A 244 -2.83 -0.34 -8.00
CA GLU A 244 -3.49 -0.37 -6.69
C GLU A 244 -2.69 0.39 -5.62
N TYR A 245 -1.35 0.32 -5.66
CA TYR A 245 -0.47 1.06 -4.77
C TYR A 245 -0.63 2.57 -4.93
N ASN A 246 -0.74 3.06 -6.15
CA ASN A 246 -0.86 4.47 -6.45
C ASN A 246 -2.27 5.02 -6.25
N GLU A 247 -3.30 4.24 -6.57
CA GLU A 247 -4.69 4.74 -6.65
C GLU A 247 -5.56 4.34 -5.46
N GLU A 248 -5.28 3.21 -4.81
CA GLU A 248 -6.16 2.67 -3.79
C GLU A 248 -5.52 2.55 -2.41
N ARG A 249 -4.20 2.37 -2.36
CA ARG A 249 -3.52 2.02 -1.11
C ARG A 249 -3.37 3.22 -0.18
N PRO A 250 -3.93 3.19 1.06
CA PRO A 250 -3.73 4.26 2.03
C PRO A 250 -2.28 4.28 2.55
N HIS A 251 -1.67 5.46 2.59
CA HIS A 251 -0.33 5.72 3.11
C HIS A 251 -0.38 6.61 4.35
N GLU A 252 0.10 6.11 5.49
CA GLU A 252 0.12 6.86 6.74
C GLU A 252 0.90 8.18 6.60
N SER A 253 2.03 8.17 5.89
CA SER A 253 2.84 9.36 5.63
C SER A 253 2.21 10.37 4.66
N LEU A 254 1.12 10.01 4.00
CA LEU A 254 0.35 10.84 3.06
C LEU A 254 -1.08 11.10 3.59
N ASN A 255 -1.24 11.29 4.90
CA ASN A 255 -2.52 11.50 5.55
C ASN A 255 -3.54 10.37 5.31
N ASN A 256 -3.05 9.13 5.15
CA ASN A 256 -3.83 7.95 4.79
C ASN A 256 -4.51 8.02 3.41
N LEU A 257 -4.00 8.85 2.51
CA LEU A 257 -4.44 8.92 1.12
C LEU A 257 -3.52 8.10 0.21
N PRO A 258 -4.01 7.61 -0.93
CA PRO A 258 -3.16 7.08 -2.00
C PRO A 258 -2.27 8.18 -2.61
N PRO A 259 -1.11 7.84 -3.19
CA PRO A 259 -0.22 8.80 -3.85
C PRO A 259 -0.89 9.71 -4.88
N SER A 260 -1.72 9.14 -5.76
CA SER A 260 -2.44 9.87 -6.81
C SER A 260 -3.47 10.88 -6.28
N VAL A 261 -4.05 10.59 -5.10
CA VAL A 261 -5.02 11.48 -4.44
C VAL A 261 -4.32 12.55 -3.59
N TYR A 262 -3.21 12.17 -2.93
CA TYR A 262 -2.45 13.09 -2.08
C TYR A 262 -1.81 14.22 -2.88
N MET A 263 -1.22 13.90 -4.02
CA MET A 263 -0.59 14.85 -4.94
C MET A 263 -0.89 14.39 -6.37
N PRO A 264 -2.03 14.80 -6.97
CA PRO A 264 -2.39 14.39 -8.31
C PRO A 264 -1.43 15.01 -9.35
N ARG A 265 -1.03 14.20 -10.34
CA ARG A 265 -0.30 14.68 -11.49
C ARG A 265 -1.29 15.26 -12.51
N VAL A 266 -1.00 16.47 -12.97
CA VAL A 266 -1.68 17.00 -14.16
C VAL A 266 -0.95 16.39 -15.36
N ILE A 267 -1.53 15.34 -15.94
CA ILE A 267 -1.05 14.80 -17.21
C ILE A 267 -1.37 15.87 -18.26
N GLN A 268 -0.35 16.58 -18.74
CA GLN A 268 -0.51 17.38 -19.94
C GLN A 268 -0.77 16.38 -21.07
N SER A 269 -2.03 16.27 -21.51
CA SER A 269 -2.35 15.60 -22.75
C SER A 269 -1.47 16.24 -23.83
N ALA A 270 -0.56 15.46 -24.41
CA ALA A 270 0.21 15.87 -25.56
C ALA A 270 -0.79 16.43 -26.58
N GLY A 271 -0.72 17.75 -26.82
CA GLY A 271 -1.64 18.45 -27.68
C GLY A 271 -1.65 17.79 -29.06
N ASN A 272 -2.82 17.27 -29.43
CA ASN A 272 -3.15 17.09 -30.84
C ASN A 272 -3.13 18.46 -31.50
N SER A 273 -1.96 18.89 -31.98
CA SER A 273 -1.89 19.87 -33.03
C SER A 273 -2.39 19.18 -34.30
N ILE A 274 -3.71 19.18 -34.45
CA ILE A 274 -4.33 18.91 -35.74
C ILE A 274 -3.87 20.04 -36.66
N PHE A 275 -3.01 19.71 -37.60
CA PHE A 275 -2.72 20.54 -38.72
C PHE A 275 -4.03 20.82 -39.46
N ASN A 276 -4.53 22.06 -39.36
CA ASN A 276 -5.42 22.62 -40.37
C ASN A 276 -4.54 23.24 -41.43
N CYS A 277 -4.53 22.64 -42.60
CA CYS A 277 -4.33 23.25 -43.90
C CYS A 277 -5.54 22.96 -44.73
#